data_361ae97ecd571cae71ad9b248cd49dea
#
_entry.id   361ae97ecd571cae71ad9b248cd49dea
#
_cell.length_a   1.000
_cell.length_b   1.000
_cell.length_c   1.000
_cell.angle_alpha   90.00
_cell.angle_beta   90.00
_cell.angle_gamma   90.00
#
_symmetry.space_group_name_H-M   'P 1'
#
loop_
_entity.id
_entity.type
_entity.pdbx_description
1 polymer ?
#
loop_
_entity_poly.entity_id
_entity_poly.type
_entity_poly.pdbx_seq_one_letter_code
_entity_poly.pdbx_strand_id
1 'polypeptide(L)'
;MEKARTTLRLQDVAEQAGVSIATASRSLSGATGVSPSVAERVREVARQMGYVANLHARSLAAGTSRSVGLVVHEIGDPYFAEIASGVLRVGAREGLTVQICHSGRDPERELDQIRMLVANRVGAVVIAGSGFVDPAMQAAARADLQAYRRNGGRVAVIGRHHLGVDAVVPDNIKGGRAVAEHVLGLGHRSIAVATGSRELTTIADRLTGVAEAFAAAGIDFDRVPIIEAAFTRDGGKAAAEEILTRHRDVTAVLAMNDDMAIGILSTLRSHGVSVPDQISVSGFDDVAVAQDLSPSLTTVRLPMVEMGESALELALKEPAARPRRQRAAHQLVVRGSTAPPPA
;
A
#
# COMPACT_ATOMS: atom_id res chain seq x y z
N MET A 1 46.41 13.81 5.77
CA MET A 1 46.32 12.54 5.04
C MET A 1 45.37 11.63 5.80
N GLU A 2 44.15 11.59 5.39
CA GLU A 2 43.09 10.76 5.95
C GLU A 2 43.33 9.32 5.48
N LYS A 3 43.61 8.38 6.40
CA LYS A 3 43.78 6.98 6.08
C LYS A 3 42.44 6.47 5.53
N ALA A 4 42.41 6.04 4.28
CA ALA A 4 41.31 5.35 3.68
C ALA A 4 40.84 4.22 4.64
N ARG A 5 39.62 4.29 5.15
CA ARG A 5 39.00 3.23 5.96
C ARG A 5 38.93 1.97 5.11
N THR A 6 39.84 1.06 5.29
CA THR A 6 39.80 -0.26 4.65
C THR A 6 38.55 -0.97 5.18
N THR A 7 37.58 -1.25 4.29
CA THR A 7 36.38 -2.00 4.67
C THR A 7 36.77 -3.39 5.13
N LEU A 8 36.52 -3.71 6.41
CA LEU A 8 36.80 -5.02 6.99
C LEU A 8 36.07 -6.13 6.22
N ARG A 9 36.79 -7.19 5.91
CA ARG A 9 36.28 -8.34 5.17
C ARG A 9 36.16 -9.56 6.10
N LEU A 10 35.34 -10.54 5.69
CA LEU A 10 35.22 -11.81 6.42
C LEU A 10 36.58 -12.53 6.57
N GLN A 11 37.47 -12.34 5.62
CA GLN A 11 38.83 -12.87 5.67
C GLN A 11 39.62 -12.33 6.84
N ASP A 12 39.52 -11.04 7.13
CA ASP A 12 40.22 -10.37 8.23
C ASP A 12 39.77 -10.94 9.59
N VAL A 13 38.45 -11.21 9.74
CA VAL A 13 37.90 -11.87 10.93
C VAL A 13 38.38 -13.30 11.03
N ALA A 14 38.44 -14.05 9.95
CA ALA A 14 38.92 -15.43 9.92
C ALA A 14 40.36 -15.52 10.34
N GLU A 15 41.25 -14.66 9.81
CA GLU A 15 42.67 -14.56 10.16
C GLU A 15 42.85 -14.23 11.65
N GLN A 16 42.14 -13.19 12.14
CA GLN A 16 42.25 -12.79 13.56
C GLN A 16 41.70 -13.83 14.53
N ALA A 17 40.68 -14.62 14.12
CA ALA A 17 40.12 -15.71 14.93
C ALA A 17 40.91 -17.03 14.79
N GLY A 18 41.89 -17.12 13.90
CA GLY A 18 42.67 -18.34 13.64
C GLY A 18 41.84 -19.48 13.05
N VAL A 19 40.92 -19.18 12.13
CA VAL A 19 40.03 -20.17 11.51
C VAL A 19 39.96 -19.98 9.99
N SER A 20 39.45 -20.98 9.28
CA SER A 20 39.17 -20.80 7.85
C SER A 20 38.01 -19.82 7.58
N ILE A 21 37.99 -19.16 6.41
CA ILE A 21 36.88 -18.29 5.98
C ILE A 21 35.53 -19.02 6.04
N ALA A 22 35.52 -20.33 5.69
CA ALA A 22 34.31 -21.15 5.75
C ALA A 22 33.85 -21.38 7.20
N THR A 23 34.77 -21.53 8.14
CA THR A 23 34.47 -21.65 9.58
C THR A 23 33.98 -20.33 10.13
N ALA A 24 34.62 -19.21 9.79
CA ALA A 24 34.18 -17.87 10.19
C ALA A 24 32.76 -17.59 9.66
N SER A 25 32.50 -17.88 8.40
CA SER A 25 31.16 -17.72 7.80
C SER A 25 30.09 -18.53 8.52
N ARG A 26 30.35 -19.83 8.80
CA ARG A 26 29.42 -20.70 9.54
C ARG A 26 29.18 -20.23 10.98
N SER A 27 30.25 -19.80 11.67
CA SER A 27 30.16 -19.27 13.05
C SER A 27 29.27 -18.01 13.12
N LEU A 28 29.42 -17.08 12.17
CA LEU A 28 28.66 -15.85 12.12
C LEU A 28 27.23 -16.06 11.60
N SER A 29 26.99 -17.10 10.80
CA SER A 29 25.63 -17.42 10.30
C SER A 29 24.82 -18.30 11.24
N GLY A 30 25.42 -18.88 12.26
CA GLY A 30 24.75 -19.86 13.13
C GLY A 30 24.53 -21.23 12.48
N ALA A 31 25.22 -21.51 11.35
CA ALA A 31 25.13 -22.81 10.67
C ALA A 31 25.78 -23.94 11.50
N THR A 32 25.28 -25.15 11.30
CA THR A 32 25.82 -26.37 11.97
C THR A 32 27.23 -26.72 11.48
N GLY A 33 27.97 -27.52 12.29
CA GLY A 33 29.29 -28.00 11.91
C GLY A 33 30.46 -27.16 12.43
N VAL A 34 30.23 -26.29 13.41
CA VAL A 34 31.25 -25.57 14.18
C VAL A 34 30.99 -25.77 15.66
N SER A 35 32.04 -26.04 16.46
CA SER A 35 31.87 -26.17 17.89
C SER A 35 31.40 -24.84 18.52
N PRO A 36 30.61 -24.90 19.61
CA PRO A 36 30.11 -23.68 20.27
C PRO A 36 31.21 -22.72 20.70
N SER A 37 32.33 -23.24 21.17
CA SER A 37 33.51 -22.46 21.64
C SER A 37 34.20 -21.72 20.48
N VAL A 38 34.33 -22.34 19.31
CA VAL A 38 34.89 -21.71 18.12
C VAL A 38 33.93 -20.66 17.56
N ALA A 39 32.63 -20.95 17.52
CA ALA A 39 31.62 -19.99 17.07
C ALA A 39 31.60 -18.74 17.96
N GLU A 40 31.69 -18.88 19.28
CA GLU A 40 31.73 -17.76 20.22
C GLU A 40 32.99 -16.91 20.04
N ARG A 41 34.15 -17.55 19.92
CA ARG A 41 35.42 -16.85 19.68
C ARG A 41 35.34 -16.00 18.37
N VAL A 42 34.80 -16.57 17.29
CA VAL A 42 34.67 -15.84 16.03
C VAL A 42 33.71 -14.64 16.15
N ARG A 43 32.57 -14.80 16.86
CA ARG A 43 31.63 -13.70 17.11
C ARG A 43 32.28 -12.58 17.96
N GLU A 44 33.05 -12.96 18.97
CA GLU A 44 33.77 -12.00 19.82
C GLU A 44 34.81 -11.22 19.02
N VAL A 45 35.61 -11.89 18.18
CA VAL A 45 36.58 -11.24 17.30
C VAL A 45 35.89 -10.28 16.30
N ALA A 46 34.80 -10.73 15.67
CA ALA A 46 34.04 -9.90 14.77
C ALA A 46 33.49 -8.63 15.45
N ARG A 47 32.99 -8.75 16.68
CA ARG A 47 32.48 -7.65 17.49
C ARG A 47 33.60 -6.66 17.83
N GLN A 48 34.78 -7.15 18.29
CA GLN A 48 35.94 -6.33 18.66
C GLN A 48 36.51 -5.57 17.46
N MET A 49 36.49 -6.19 16.27
CA MET A 49 36.91 -5.55 15.03
C MET A 49 35.86 -4.59 14.45
N GLY A 50 34.62 -4.57 14.96
CA GLY A 50 33.51 -3.83 14.36
C GLY A 50 33.09 -4.37 13.00
N TYR A 51 33.32 -5.67 12.75
CA TYR A 51 32.91 -6.31 11.51
C TYR A 51 31.39 -6.56 11.50
N VAL A 52 30.73 -5.98 10.49
CA VAL A 52 29.31 -6.25 10.22
C VAL A 52 29.22 -7.23 9.05
N ALA A 53 28.63 -8.39 9.29
CA ALA A 53 28.46 -9.40 8.26
C ALA A 53 27.59 -8.83 7.12
N ASN A 54 28.08 -8.89 5.87
CA ASN A 54 27.32 -8.47 4.72
C ASN A 54 26.16 -9.46 4.48
N LEU A 55 24.93 -9.01 4.75
CA LEU A 55 23.71 -9.81 4.59
C LEU A 55 23.50 -10.26 3.13
N HIS A 56 23.93 -9.45 2.15
CA HIS A 56 23.86 -9.82 0.74
C HIS A 56 24.83 -10.98 0.41
N ALA A 57 26.06 -10.94 0.95
CA ALA A 57 27.00 -12.03 0.79
C ALA A 57 26.51 -13.34 1.45
N ARG A 58 25.81 -13.23 2.58
CA ARG A 58 25.20 -14.39 3.26
C ARG A 58 24.04 -14.97 2.45
N SER A 59 23.17 -14.13 1.91
CA SER A 59 22.04 -14.56 1.07
C SER A 59 22.52 -15.27 -0.19
N LEU A 60 23.61 -14.77 -0.79
CA LEU A 60 24.28 -15.42 -1.94
C LEU A 60 24.80 -16.82 -1.59
N ALA A 61 25.43 -16.97 -0.42
CA ALA A 61 25.98 -18.25 0.02
C ALA A 61 24.90 -19.26 0.45
N ALA A 62 23.75 -18.76 0.97
CA ALA A 62 22.64 -19.59 1.44
C ALA A 62 21.60 -19.90 0.35
N GLY A 63 21.67 -19.25 -0.83
CA GLY A 63 20.69 -19.40 -1.90
C GLY A 63 19.28 -18.86 -1.55
N THR A 64 19.12 -18.19 -0.39
CA THR A 64 17.82 -17.66 0.09
C THR A 64 17.97 -16.20 0.51
N SER A 65 17.24 -15.31 -0.12
CA SER A 65 17.19 -13.92 0.33
C SER A 65 16.24 -13.76 1.53
N ARG A 66 16.72 -13.10 2.57
CA ARG A 66 15.91 -12.74 3.75
C ARG A 66 15.42 -11.30 3.69
N SER A 67 15.22 -10.78 2.51
CA SER A 67 14.67 -9.44 2.29
C SER A 67 13.43 -9.46 1.41
N VAL A 68 12.53 -8.54 1.67
CA VAL A 68 11.27 -8.32 0.96
C VAL A 68 11.25 -6.88 0.46
N GLY A 69 10.85 -6.67 -0.79
CA GLY A 69 10.51 -5.35 -1.31
C GLY A 69 9.02 -5.09 -1.16
N LEU A 70 8.66 -3.92 -0.64
CA LEU A 70 7.31 -3.39 -0.62
C LEU A 70 7.27 -2.13 -1.47
N VAL A 71 6.53 -2.16 -2.58
CA VAL A 71 6.26 -0.97 -3.40
C VAL A 71 4.90 -0.43 -3.02
N VAL A 72 4.84 0.84 -2.60
CA VAL A 72 3.60 1.57 -2.31
C VAL A 72 3.45 2.76 -3.27
N HIS A 73 2.24 3.28 -3.44
CA HIS A 73 2.06 4.45 -4.29
C HIS A 73 2.52 5.74 -3.61
N GLU A 74 2.18 5.94 -2.33
CA GLU A 74 2.52 7.17 -1.60
C GLU A 74 2.74 6.86 -0.12
N ILE A 75 3.97 7.10 0.35
CA ILE A 75 4.31 6.77 1.75
C ILE A 75 3.66 7.74 2.76
N GLY A 76 3.32 8.95 2.31
CA GLY A 76 2.63 9.95 3.14
C GLY A 76 1.14 9.71 3.32
N ASP A 77 0.54 8.82 2.54
CA ASP A 77 -0.86 8.43 2.66
C ASP A 77 -1.02 7.37 3.76
N PRO A 78 -1.81 7.64 4.82
CA PRO A 78 -2.02 6.70 5.94
C PRO A 78 -2.48 5.30 5.51
N TYR A 79 -3.23 5.20 4.42
CA TYR A 79 -3.63 3.91 3.85
C TYR A 79 -2.43 2.99 3.60
N PHE A 80 -1.38 3.52 2.98
CA PHE A 80 -0.18 2.73 2.69
C PHE A 80 0.69 2.51 3.92
N ALA A 81 0.68 3.44 4.88
CA ALA A 81 1.40 3.29 6.14
C ALA A 81 0.83 2.12 6.99
N GLU A 82 -0.49 1.96 7.01
CA GLU A 82 -1.13 0.84 7.70
C GLU A 82 -0.87 -0.50 7.00
N ILE A 83 -0.95 -0.55 5.67
CA ILE A 83 -0.55 -1.74 4.89
C ILE A 83 0.92 -2.09 5.18
N ALA A 84 1.82 -1.11 5.15
CA ALA A 84 3.23 -1.33 5.45
C ALA A 84 3.44 -1.88 6.87
N SER A 85 2.66 -1.41 7.85
CA SER A 85 2.68 -1.93 9.22
C SER A 85 2.35 -3.43 9.26
N GLY A 86 1.35 -3.87 8.48
CA GLY A 86 1.02 -5.31 8.36
C GLY A 86 2.16 -6.11 7.73
N VAL A 87 2.74 -5.63 6.64
CA VAL A 87 3.91 -6.27 6.00
C VAL A 87 5.10 -6.35 6.96
N LEU A 88 5.37 -5.28 7.72
CA LEU A 88 6.46 -5.24 8.70
C LEU A 88 6.25 -6.22 9.85
N ARG A 89 5.00 -6.41 10.34
CA ARG A 89 4.69 -7.40 11.38
C ARG A 89 5.03 -8.82 10.93
N VAL A 90 4.61 -9.20 9.71
CA VAL A 90 4.94 -10.51 9.14
C VAL A 90 6.45 -10.61 8.90
N GLY A 91 7.07 -9.56 8.35
CA GLY A 91 8.52 -9.50 8.15
C GLY A 91 9.29 -9.75 9.43
N ALA A 92 8.92 -9.09 10.53
CA ALA A 92 9.54 -9.30 11.85
C ALA A 92 9.36 -10.73 12.36
N ARG A 93 8.15 -11.30 12.25
CA ARG A 93 7.85 -12.68 12.65
C ARG A 93 8.69 -13.71 11.89
N GLU A 94 8.87 -13.49 10.59
CA GLU A 94 9.64 -14.38 9.71
C GLU A 94 11.15 -14.05 9.67
N GLY A 95 11.59 -13.03 10.41
CA GLY A 95 12.98 -12.56 10.43
C GLY A 95 13.46 -12.02 9.09
N LEU A 96 12.58 -11.33 8.36
CA LEU A 96 12.85 -10.71 7.07
C LEU A 96 13.07 -9.22 7.22
N THR A 97 13.95 -8.66 6.40
CA THR A 97 14.13 -7.21 6.26
C THR A 97 13.18 -6.70 5.17
N VAL A 98 12.38 -5.67 5.45
CA VAL A 98 11.49 -5.05 4.48
C VAL A 98 12.10 -3.75 3.95
N GLN A 99 12.23 -3.64 2.63
CA GLN A 99 12.64 -2.43 1.92
C GLN A 99 11.38 -1.79 1.32
N ILE A 100 11.07 -0.56 1.73
CA ILE A 100 9.88 0.16 1.27
C ILE A 100 10.30 1.16 0.19
N CYS A 101 9.62 1.11 -0.95
CA CYS A 101 9.80 2.00 -2.09
C CYS A 101 8.45 2.62 -2.46
N HIS A 102 8.44 3.81 -3.07
CA HIS A 102 7.21 4.41 -3.53
C HIS A 102 7.25 4.77 -5.02
N SER A 103 6.10 4.69 -5.71
CA SER A 103 5.99 4.90 -7.15
C SER A 103 5.27 6.19 -7.55
N GLY A 104 4.57 6.86 -6.63
CA GLY A 104 3.80 8.08 -6.93
C GLY A 104 2.62 7.84 -7.87
N ARG A 105 2.09 6.61 -7.98
CA ARG A 105 1.04 6.18 -8.92
C ARG A 105 1.47 6.30 -10.40
N ASP A 106 2.77 6.28 -10.65
CA ASP A 106 3.37 6.35 -11.98
C ASP A 106 3.84 4.94 -12.39
N PRO A 107 3.36 4.38 -13.53
CA PRO A 107 3.68 3.01 -13.95
C PRO A 107 5.16 2.84 -14.32
N GLU A 108 5.83 3.88 -14.83
CA GLU A 108 7.27 3.81 -15.16
C GLU A 108 8.09 3.77 -13.86
N ARG A 109 7.78 4.63 -12.89
CA ARG A 109 8.43 4.59 -11.57
C ARG A 109 8.16 3.28 -10.84
N GLU A 110 6.94 2.74 -10.92
CA GLU A 110 6.63 1.42 -10.33
C GLU A 110 7.54 0.34 -10.92
N LEU A 111 7.70 0.34 -12.24
CA LEU A 111 8.59 -0.58 -12.95
C LEU A 111 10.05 -0.43 -12.50
N ASP A 112 10.54 0.81 -12.38
CA ASP A 112 11.92 1.08 -11.92
C ASP A 112 12.15 0.59 -10.49
N GLN A 113 11.17 0.79 -9.58
CA GLN A 113 11.27 0.27 -8.21
C GLN A 113 11.29 -1.28 -8.20
N ILE A 114 10.46 -1.92 -9.02
CA ILE A 114 10.45 -3.38 -9.17
C ILE A 114 11.82 -3.87 -9.66
N ARG A 115 12.38 -3.27 -10.70
CA ARG A 115 13.70 -3.60 -11.25
C ARG A 115 14.81 -3.45 -10.22
N MET A 116 14.80 -2.35 -9.48
CA MET A 116 15.77 -2.10 -8.41
C MET A 116 15.70 -3.18 -7.32
N LEU A 117 14.50 -3.54 -6.86
CA LEU A 117 14.30 -4.59 -5.86
C LEU A 117 14.78 -5.96 -6.37
N VAL A 118 14.46 -6.29 -7.63
CA VAL A 118 14.93 -7.53 -8.27
C VAL A 118 16.44 -7.54 -8.41
N ALA A 119 17.06 -6.43 -8.81
CA ALA A 119 18.53 -6.30 -8.89
C ALA A 119 19.19 -6.44 -7.50
N ASN A 120 18.55 -5.96 -6.45
CA ASN A 120 18.95 -6.14 -5.05
C ASN A 120 18.67 -7.55 -4.51
N ARG A 121 18.18 -8.46 -5.36
CA ARG A 121 17.92 -9.87 -5.04
C ARG A 121 17.01 -10.06 -3.82
N VAL A 122 15.97 -9.27 -3.68
CA VAL A 122 14.95 -9.53 -2.66
C VAL A 122 14.30 -10.90 -2.92
N GLY A 123 13.90 -11.60 -1.87
CA GLY A 123 13.27 -12.93 -1.97
C GLY A 123 11.79 -12.85 -2.36
N ALA A 124 11.14 -11.76 -2.01
CA ALA A 124 9.75 -11.50 -2.35
C ALA A 124 9.52 -10.02 -2.67
N VAL A 125 8.51 -9.74 -3.51
CA VAL A 125 8.02 -8.39 -3.80
C VAL A 125 6.54 -8.33 -3.50
N VAL A 126 6.12 -7.36 -2.71
CA VAL A 126 4.72 -7.00 -2.48
C VAL A 126 4.48 -5.64 -3.14
N ILE A 127 3.46 -5.54 -4.00
CA ILE A 127 3.04 -4.27 -4.61
C ILE A 127 1.70 -3.89 -3.98
N ALA A 128 1.68 -2.80 -3.25
CA ALA A 128 0.50 -2.29 -2.57
C ALA A 128 0.00 -1.03 -3.27
N GLY A 129 -1.22 -1.12 -3.77
CA GLY A 129 -1.86 -0.01 -4.44
C GLY A 129 -2.77 -0.45 -5.57
N SER A 130 -3.19 0.52 -6.36
CA SER A 130 -4.02 0.29 -7.52
C SER A 130 -3.20 -0.23 -8.70
N GLY A 131 -3.75 -1.20 -9.43
CA GLY A 131 -3.31 -1.41 -10.81
C GLY A 131 -3.90 -0.34 -11.74
N PHE A 132 -3.65 -0.52 -13.02
CA PHE A 132 -4.19 0.36 -14.07
C PHE A 132 -5.31 -0.35 -14.83
N VAL A 133 -6.30 0.42 -15.31
CA VAL A 133 -7.43 -0.11 -16.10
C VAL A 133 -6.91 -0.67 -17.42
N ASP A 134 -6.01 0.06 -18.08
CA ASP A 134 -5.33 -0.43 -19.29
C ASP A 134 -4.23 -1.45 -18.92
N PRO A 135 -4.35 -2.73 -19.32
CA PRO A 135 -3.32 -3.73 -19.09
C PRO A 135 -1.95 -3.40 -19.71
N ALA A 136 -1.92 -2.58 -20.77
CA ALA A 136 -0.69 -2.20 -21.45
C ALA A 136 0.25 -1.42 -20.53
N MET A 137 -0.30 -0.62 -19.60
CA MET A 137 0.47 0.16 -18.62
C MET A 137 1.28 -0.72 -17.65
N GLN A 138 0.91 -1.99 -17.48
CA GLN A 138 1.64 -2.95 -16.62
C GLN A 138 2.34 -4.06 -17.42
N ALA A 139 2.40 -3.99 -18.74
CA ALA A 139 2.94 -5.06 -19.57
C ALA A 139 4.43 -5.33 -19.28
N ALA A 140 5.25 -4.29 -19.16
CA ALA A 140 6.67 -4.41 -18.85
C ALA A 140 6.89 -4.95 -17.41
N ALA A 141 6.19 -4.42 -16.42
CA ALA A 141 6.24 -4.91 -15.04
C ALA A 141 5.83 -6.38 -14.95
N ARG A 142 4.78 -6.78 -15.69
CA ARG A 142 4.35 -8.17 -15.79
C ARG A 142 5.45 -9.08 -16.36
N ALA A 143 6.12 -8.66 -17.42
CA ALA A 143 7.20 -9.44 -18.04
C ALA A 143 8.39 -9.62 -17.08
N ASP A 144 8.83 -8.55 -16.42
CA ASP A 144 9.94 -8.56 -15.48
C ASP A 144 9.61 -9.41 -14.23
N LEU A 145 8.41 -9.29 -13.68
CA LEU A 145 7.96 -10.11 -12.54
C LEU A 145 7.79 -11.59 -12.90
N GLN A 146 7.38 -11.91 -14.13
CA GLN A 146 7.36 -13.30 -14.62
C GLN A 146 8.77 -13.87 -14.70
N ALA A 147 9.75 -13.11 -15.21
CA ALA A 147 11.14 -13.53 -15.24
C ALA A 147 11.69 -13.73 -13.82
N TYR A 148 11.42 -12.80 -12.91
CA TYR A 148 11.79 -12.90 -11.51
C TYR A 148 11.23 -14.16 -10.84
N ARG A 149 9.94 -14.48 -11.07
CA ARG A 149 9.29 -15.70 -10.56
C ARG A 149 9.90 -16.98 -11.09
N ARG A 150 10.26 -17.04 -12.40
CA ARG A 150 10.96 -18.20 -12.97
C ARG A 150 12.32 -18.47 -12.30
N ASN A 151 12.95 -17.43 -11.75
CA ASN A 151 14.20 -17.52 -11.01
C ASN A 151 14.00 -17.69 -9.48
N GLY A 152 12.82 -18.14 -9.05
CA GLY A 152 12.53 -18.43 -7.64
C GLY A 152 12.03 -17.24 -6.81
N GLY A 153 11.89 -16.05 -7.41
CA GLY A 153 11.30 -14.89 -6.76
C GLY A 153 9.81 -15.07 -6.50
N ARG A 154 9.29 -14.40 -5.49
CA ARG A 154 7.90 -14.50 -5.04
C ARG A 154 7.21 -13.15 -5.11
N VAL A 155 5.94 -13.10 -5.51
CA VAL A 155 5.23 -11.84 -5.74
C VAL A 155 3.78 -11.96 -5.28
N ALA A 156 3.31 -10.95 -4.55
CA ALA A 156 1.90 -10.72 -4.31
C ALA A 156 1.54 -9.25 -4.49
N VAL A 157 0.27 -8.97 -4.76
CA VAL A 157 -0.22 -7.59 -4.90
C VAL A 157 -1.41 -7.33 -3.98
N ILE A 158 -1.62 -6.08 -3.62
CA ILE A 158 -2.84 -5.59 -2.99
C ILE A 158 -3.56 -4.72 -4.00
N GLY A 159 -4.79 -5.09 -4.35
CA GLY A 159 -5.57 -4.44 -5.39
C GLY A 159 -5.78 -5.32 -6.62
N ARG A 160 -6.51 -4.79 -7.58
CA ARG A 160 -6.75 -5.44 -8.88
C ARG A 160 -5.66 -5.01 -9.86
N HIS A 161 -4.85 -5.99 -10.28
CA HIS A 161 -3.74 -5.80 -11.22
C HIS A 161 -3.82 -6.78 -12.39
N HIS A 162 -3.13 -6.44 -13.50
CA HIS A 162 -2.96 -7.31 -14.67
C HIS A 162 -1.64 -8.11 -14.66
N LEU A 163 -0.99 -8.23 -13.49
CA LEU A 163 0.33 -8.83 -13.34
C LEU A 163 0.32 -10.38 -13.30
N GLY A 164 -0.84 -11.01 -13.06
CA GLY A 164 -0.96 -12.47 -13.06
C GLY A 164 -0.27 -13.14 -11.85
N VAL A 165 -0.30 -12.51 -10.69
CA VAL A 165 0.30 -12.95 -9.43
C VAL A 165 -0.75 -13.09 -8.33
N ASP A 166 -0.36 -13.65 -7.17
CA ASP A 166 -1.24 -13.74 -6.00
C ASP A 166 -1.70 -12.35 -5.57
N ALA A 167 -2.96 -12.20 -5.14
CA ALA A 167 -3.54 -10.91 -4.84
C ALA A 167 -4.43 -10.94 -3.59
N VAL A 168 -4.32 -9.89 -2.77
CA VAL A 168 -5.32 -9.48 -1.79
C VAL A 168 -6.16 -8.39 -2.44
N VAL A 169 -7.46 -8.61 -2.61
CA VAL A 169 -8.35 -7.73 -3.36
C VAL A 169 -9.35 -7.06 -2.42
N PRO A 170 -9.21 -5.74 -2.16
CA PRO A 170 -10.20 -4.97 -1.41
C PRO A 170 -11.55 -4.96 -2.13
N ASP A 171 -12.64 -5.01 -1.37
CA ASP A 171 -14.00 -5.02 -1.92
C ASP A 171 -14.47 -3.61 -2.31
N ASN A 172 -13.74 -2.96 -3.22
CA ASN A 172 -13.93 -1.57 -3.64
C ASN A 172 -15.31 -1.33 -4.27
N ILE A 173 -15.81 -2.26 -5.10
CA ILE A 173 -17.14 -2.12 -5.73
C ILE A 173 -18.22 -2.08 -4.66
N LYS A 174 -18.23 -3.05 -3.74
CA LYS A 174 -19.25 -3.06 -2.69
C LYS A 174 -19.10 -1.91 -1.69
N GLY A 175 -17.86 -1.50 -1.39
CA GLY A 175 -17.60 -0.33 -0.54
C GLY A 175 -18.13 0.96 -1.18
N GLY A 176 -17.85 1.18 -2.48
CA GLY A 176 -18.38 2.32 -3.23
C GLY A 176 -19.91 2.32 -3.27
N ARG A 177 -20.51 1.14 -3.48
CA ARG A 177 -21.96 0.96 -3.42
C ARG A 177 -22.51 1.29 -2.02
N ALA A 178 -21.92 0.77 -0.95
CA ALA A 178 -22.41 0.95 0.41
C ALA A 178 -22.41 2.42 0.86
N VAL A 179 -21.36 3.19 0.54
CA VAL A 179 -21.32 4.62 0.88
C VAL A 179 -22.33 5.44 0.05
N ALA A 180 -22.53 5.08 -1.21
CA ALA A 180 -23.53 5.73 -2.05
C ALA A 180 -24.96 5.41 -1.59
N GLU A 181 -25.27 4.15 -1.28
CA GLU A 181 -26.56 3.73 -0.74
C GLU A 181 -26.87 4.45 0.59
N HIS A 182 -25.86 4.63 1.45
CA HIS A 182 -26.03 5.39 2.71
C HIS A 182 -26.47 6.85 2.44
N VAL A 183 -25.74 7.56 1.59
CA VAL A 183 -26.03 8.99 1.30
C VAL A 183 -27.38 9.14 0.58
N LEU A 184 -27.70 8.23 -0.36
CA LEU A 184 -29.00 8.18 -1.02
C LEU A 184 -30.13 7.88 -0.06
N GLY A 185 -29.89 6.97 0.92
CA GLY A 185 -30.83 6.61 1.98
C GLY A 185 -31.16 7.75 2.94
N LEU A 186 -30.22 8.70 3.14
CA LEU A 186 -30.46 9.93 3.88
C LEU A 186 -31.34 10.93 3.12
N GLY A 187 -31.60 10.71 1.83
CA GLY A 187 -32.46 11.56 1.01
C GLY A 187 -31.73 12.49 0.07
N HIS A 188 -30.38 12.47 0.03
CA HIS A 188 -29.62 13.29 -0.92
C HIS A 188 -29.91 12.89 -2.37
N ARG A 189 -30.01 13.88 -3.25
CA ARG A 189 -30.21 13.70 -4.69
C ARG A 189 -29.24 14.55 -5.52
N SER A 190 -28.80 15.71 -5.00
CA SER A 190 -27.73 16.52 -5.59
C SER A 190 -26.41 16.17 -4.91
N ILE A 191 -25.65 15.30 -5.55
CA ILE A 191 -24.45 14.65 -5.01
C ILE A 191 -23.29 14.87 -5.98
N ALA A 192 -22.10 15.20 -5.48
CA ALA A 192 -20.87 15.20 -6.25
C ALA A 192 -19.94 14.06 -5.82
N VAL A 193 -19.09 13.61 -6.71
CA VAL A 193 -18.05 12.62 -6.44
C VAL A 193 -16.68 13.24 -6.64
N ALA A 194 -15.86 13.29 -5.59
CA ALA A 194 -14.47 13.73 -5.68
C ALA A 194 -13.55 12.49 -5.75
N THR A 195 -12.76 12.38 -6.82
CA THR A 195 -12.03 11.17 -7.15
C THR A 195 -10.60 11.44 -7.65
N GLY A 196 -9.74 10.44 -7.59
CA GLY A 196 -8.48 10.40 -8.30
C GLY A 196 -8.64 9.96 -9.76
N SER A 197 -7.52 9.66 -10.42
CA SER A 197 -7.52 9.25 -11.83
C SER A 197 -8.34 7.97 -12.05
N ARG A 198 -9.24 8.02 -13.02
CA ARG A 198 -10.07 6.89 -13.46
C ARG A 198 -9.26 5.78 -14.15
N GLU A 199 -8.02 6.04 -14.50
CA GLU A 199 -7.09 5.02 -15.02
C GLU A 199 -6.69 4.00 -13.94
N LEU A 200 -6.91 4.33 -12.67
CA LEU A 200 -6.63 3.43 -11.55
C LEU A 200 -7.78 2.43 -11.33
N THR A 201 -7.44 1.13 -11.23
CA THR A 201 -8.45 0.08 -11.02
C THR A 201 -9.24 0.26 -9.72
N THR A 202 -8.62 0.78 -8.66
CA THR A 202 -9.29 1.08 -7.39
C THR A 202 -10.40 2.11 -7.58
N ILE A 203 -10.12 3.18 -8.32
CA ILE A 203 -11.10 4.24 -8.61
C ILE A 203 -12.21 3.71 -9.50
N ALA A 204 -11.86 3.01 -10.59
CA ALA A 204 -12.86 2.41 -11.48
C ALA A 204 -13.80 1.46 -10.73
N ASP A 205 -13.28 0.65 -9.80
CA ASP A 205 -14.09 -0.27 -8.99
C ASP A 205 -15.00 0.49 -8.01
N ARG A 206 -14.49 1.53 -7.30
CA ARG A 206 -15.30 2.35 -6.37
C ARG A 206 -16.41 3.07 -7.12
N LEU A 207 -16.10 3.69 -8.27
CA LEU A 207 -17.08 4.37 -9.12
C LEU A 207 -18.12 3.42 -9.71
N THR A 208 -17.73 2.18 -10.07
CA THR A 208 -18.69 1.15 -10.51
C THR A 208 -19.73 0.90 -9.43
N GLY A 209 -19.30 0.72 -8.16
CA GLY A 209 -20.24 0.52 -7.05
C GLY A 209 -21.12 1.73 -6.79
N VAL A 210 -20.58 2.94 -6.88
CA VAL A 210 -21.37 4.18 -6.77
C VAL A 210 -22.42 4.24 -7.89
N ALA A 211 -22.04 4.01 -9.15
CA ALA A 211 -22.94 4.00 -10.29
C ALA A 211 -24.07 2.97 -10.14
N GLU A 212 -23.76 1.77 -9.62
CA GLU A 212 -24.80 0.75 -9.36
C GLU A 212 -25.84 1.23 -8.31
N ALA A 213 -25.41 1.92 -7.25
CA ALA A 213 -26.31 2.47 -6.24
C ALA A 213 -27.19 3.60 -6.80
N PHE A 214 -26.60 4.49 -7.60
CA PHE A 214 -27.32 5.60 -8.25
C PHE A 214 -28.34 5.08 -9.24
N ALA A 215 -27.98 4.11 -10.09
CA ALA A 215 -28.92 3.47 -11.02
C ALA A 215 -30.10 2.81 -10.29
N ALA A 216 -29.84 2.12 -9.18
CA ALA A 216 -30.88 1.53 -8.34
C ALA A 216 -31.83 2.57 -7.71
N ALA A 217 -31.36 3.80 -7.50
CA ALA A 217 -32.16 4.94 -7.03
C ALA A 217 -32.81 5.76 -8.16
N GLY A 218 -32.67 5.34 -9.42
CA GLY A 218 -33.19 6.04 -10.58
C GLY A 218 -32.46 7.34 -10.95
N ILE A 219 -31.21 7.48 -10.50
CA ILE A 219 -30.35 8.63 -10.79
C ILE A 219 -29.40 8.27 -11.95
N ASP A 220 -29.39 9.11 -12.97
CA ASP A 220 -28.48 8.99 -14.10
C ASP A 220 -27.06 9.41 -13.68
N PHE A 221 -26.17 8.45 -13.57
CA PHE A 221 -24.80 8.66 -13.10
C PHE A 221 -23.97 9.57 -14.04
N ASP A 222 -24.31 9.61 -15.33
CA ASP A 222 -23.62 10.48 -16.30
C ASP A 222 -23.89 11.98 -16.05
N ARG A 223 -24.91 12.30 -15.26
CA ARG A 223 -25.24 13.68 -14.85
C ARG A 223 -24.65 14.07 -13.50
N VAL A 224 -24.05 13.13 -12.79
CA VAL A 224 -23.43 13.41 -11.49
C VAL A 224 -22.09 14.12 -11.68
N PRO A 225 -21.86 15.27 -11.02
CA PRO A 225 -20.55 15.93 -11.05
C PRO A 225 -19.48 15.00 -10.52
N ILE A 226 -18.53 14.60 -11.38
CA ILE A 226 -17.36 13.81 -11.00
C ILE A 226 -16.13 14.68 -11.16
N ILE A 227 -15.57 15.11 -10.03
CA ILE A 227 -14.41 15.99 -9.96
C ILE A 227 -13.16 15.13 -9.80
N GLU A 228 -12.39 15.02 -10.88
CA GLU A 228 -11.11 14.32 -10.87
C GLU A 228 -9.99 15.28 -10.45
N ALA A 229 -9.27 14.94 -9.39
CA ALA A 229 -8.18 15.73 -8.84
C ALA A 229 -7.06 14.81 -8.34
N ALA A 230 -5.96 15.39 -7.81
CA ALA A 230 -4.94 14.58 -7.15
C ALA A 230 -5.56 13.78 -5.99
N PHE A 231 -5.16 12.51 -5.84
CA PHE A 231 -5.72 11.60 -4.83
C PHE A 231 -5.08 11.85 -3.46
N THR A 232 -5.14 13.10 -3.01
CA THR A 232 -4.48 13.67 -1.83
C THR A 232 -5.39 14.71 -1.16
N ARG A 233 -4.96 15.21 0.01
CA ARG A 233 -5.66 16.33 0.70
C ARG A 233 -5.76 17.57 -0.15
N ASP A 234 -4.68 17.93 -0.87
CA ASP A 234 -4.69 19.11 -1.73
C ASP A 234 -5.63 18.94 -2.93
N GLY A 235 -5.70 17.73 -3.49
CA GLY A 235 -6.73 17.43 -4.49
C GLY A 235 -8.15 17.51 -3.94
N GLY A 236 -8.36 17.08 -2.69
CA GLY A 236 -9.63 17.27 -1.99
C GLY A 236 -10.01 18.74 -1.80
N LYS A 237 -9.03 19.61 -1.46
CA LYS A 237 -9.24 21.06 -1.39
C LYS A 237 -9.65 21.63 -2.74
N ALA A 238 -8.93 21.27 -3.81
CA ALA A 238 -9.25 21.71 -5.17
C ALA A 238 -10.66 21.26 -5.62
N ALA A 239 -11.03 20.01 -5.31
CA ALA A 239 -12.37 19.50 -5.60
C ALA A 239 -13.46 20.28 -4.85
N ALA A 240 -13.24 20.65 -3.60
CA ALA A 240 -14.20 21.44 -2.81
C ALA A 240 -14.36 22.86 -3.36
N GLU A 241 -13.28 23.52 -3.80
CA GLU A 241 -13.36 24.83 -4.47
C GLU A 241 -14.18 24.76 -5.76
N GLU A 242 -14.00 23.70 -6.54
CA GLU A 242 -14.80 23.50 -7.76
C GLU A 242 -16.28 23.26 -7.43
N ILE A 243 -16.59 22.45 -6.40
CA ILE A 243 -17.97 22.21 -5.94
C ILE A 243 -18.62 23.52 -5.52
N LEU A 244 -17.96 24.32 -4.68
CA LEU A 244 -18.50 25.58 -4.16
C LEU A 244 -18.73 26.64 -5.26
N THR A 245 -17.95 26.58 -6.34
CA THR A 245 -18.07 27.56 -7.43
C THR A 245 -19.02 27.13 -8.53
N ARG A 246 -19.00 25.86 -8.94
CA ARG A 246 -19.70 25.35 -10.12
C ARG A 246 -20.91 24.46 -9.81
N HIS A 247 -20.99 23.87 -8.61
CA HIS A 247 -22.02 22.89 -8.22
C HIS A 247 -22.66 23.26 -6.88
N ARG A 248 -23.20 24.48 -6.80
CA ARG A 248 -23.71 25.09 -5.56
C ARG A 248 -24.95 24.42 -4.97
N ASP A 249 -25.64 23.60 -5.74
CA ASP A 249 -26.81 22.81 -5.33
C ASP A 249 -26.45 21.48 -4.68
N VAL A 250 -25.15 21.10 -4.70
CA VAL A 250 -24.67 19.85 -4.08
C VAL A 250 -24.89 19.85 -2.58
N THR A 251 -25.57 18.82 -2.10
CA THR A 251 -25.86 18.62 -0.66
C THR A 251 -25.04 17.49 -0.06
N ALA A 252 -24.34 16.68 -0.87
CA ALA A 252 -23.43 15.66 -0.38
C ALA A 252 -22.24 15.45 -1.33
N VAL A 253 -21.08 15.14 -0.75
CA VAL A 253 -19.86 14.81 -1.48
C VAL A 253 -19.38 13.41 -1.09
N LEU A 254 -19.23 12.53 -2.07
CA LEU A 254 -18.58 11.24 -1.94
C LEU A 254 -17.10 11.41 -2.31
N ALA A 255 -16.20 11.44 -1.34
CA ALA A 255 -14.77 11.43 -1.61
C ALA A 255 -14.27 9.99 -1.71
N MET A 256 -13.50 9.68 -2.76
CA MET A 256 -13.06 8.33 -3.05
C MET A 256 -11.85 7.87 -2.20
N ASN A 257 -11.37 8.70 -1.27
CA ASN A 257 -10.55 8.32 -0.11
C ASN A 257 -10.69 9.34 1.01
N ASP A 258 -10.21 8.98 2.20
CA ASP A 258 -10.29 9.83 3.39
C ASP A 258 -9.38 11.07 3.29
N ASP A 259 -8.23 10.97 2.63
CA ASP A 259 -7.34 12.12 2.45
C ASP A 259 -8.02 13.24 1.63
N MET A 260 -8.72 12.89 0.54
CA MET A 260 -9.55 13.86 -0.18
C MET A 260 -10.68 14.41 0.70
N ALA A 261 -11.37 13.53 1.46
CA ALA A 261 -12.43 13.95 2.38
C ALA A 261 -11.92 14.97 3.41
N ILE A 262 -10.74 14.76 3.99
CA ILE A 262 -10.08 15.70 4.92
C ILE A 262 -9.82 17.05 4.24
N GLY A 263 -9.34 17.03 2.99
CA GLY A 263 -9.14 18.25 2.20
C GLY A 263 -10.44 19.00 1.96
N ILE A 264 -11.51 18.29 1.59
CA ILE A 264 -12.87 18.83 1.39
C ILE A 264 -13.39 19.46 2.69
N LEU A 265 -13.35 18.73 3.80
CA LEU A 265 -13.79 19.23 5.11
C LEU A 265 -13.05 20.51 5.52
N SER A 266 -11.75 20.56 5.27
CA SER A 266 -10.92 21.74 5.54
C SER A 266 -11.34 22.96 4.73
N THR A 267 -11.61 22.78 3.43
CA THR A 267 -12.05 23.87 2.54
C THR A 267 -13.47 24.32 2.87
N LEU A 268 -14.43 23.40 3.06
CA LEU A 268 -15.80 23.76 3.44
C LEU A 268 -15.81 24.60 4.73
N ARG A 269 -15.06 24.19 5.74
CA ARG A 269 -14.93 24.93 6.99
C ARG A 269 -14.33 26.33 6.79
N SER A 270 -13.32 26.50 5.93
CA SER A 270 -12.72 27.82 5.67
C SER A 270 -13.67 28.77 4.95
N HIS A 271 -14.64 28.25 4.22
CA HIS A 271 -15.72 29.00 3.56
C HIS A 271 -16.98 29.17 4.42
N GLY A 272 -16.96 28.74 5.68
CA GLY A 272 -18.10 28.83 6.59
C GLY A 272 -19.26 27.88 6.26
N VAL A 273 -19.01 26.85 5.45
CA VAL A 273 -20.00 25.82 5.09
C VAL A 273 -20.00 24.75 6.18
N SER A 274 -21.16 24.55 6.83
CA SER A 274 -21.29 23.56 7.89
C SER A 274 -21.46 22.14 7.33
N VAL A 275 -20.70 21.21 7.94
CA VAL A 275 -20.80 19.78 7.70
C VAL A 275 -21.29 19.14 9.00
N PRO A 276 -22.38 18.36 8.99
CA PRO A 276 -23.13 17.88 7.82
C PRO A 276 -24.31 18.75 7.39
N ASP A 277 -24.64 19.85 8.11
CA ASP A 277 -25.94 20.54 8.03
C ASP A 277 -26.22 21.15 6.64
N GLN A 278 -25.19 21.64 5.93
CA GLN A 278 -25.32 22.18 4.58
C GLN A 278 -24.84 21.19 3.52
N ILE A 279 -23.69 20.55 3.77
CA ILE A 279 -23.10 19.56 2.86
C ILE A 279 -22.64 18.36 3.69
N SER A 280 -23.17 17.19 3.40
CA SER A 280 -22.66 15.92 3.92
C SER A 280 -21.36 15.51 3.18
N VAL A 281 -20.40 14.95 3.91
CA VAL A 281 -19.14 14.46 3.33
C VAL A 281 -18.87 13.03 3.78
N SER A 282 -18.56 12.14 2.85
CA SER A 282 -18.09 10.79 3.15
C SER A 282 -16.72 10.54 2.55
N GLY A 283 -15.96 9.64 3.18
CA GLY A 283 -14.66 9.19 2.73
C GLY A 283 -14.64 7.72 2.35
N PHE A 284 -13.42 7.18 2.21
CA PHE A 284 -13.14 5.78 1.98
C PHE A 284 -11.77 5.47 2.57
N ASP A 285 -11.59 4.32 3.20
CA ASP A 285 -10.42 3.67 3.80
C ASP A 285 -10.51 3.53 5.33
N ASP A 286 -11.12 4.48 6.05
CA ASP A 286 -11.21 4.61 7.51
C ASP A 286 -9.83 4.71 8.18
N VAL A 287 -9.03 5.66 7.67
CA VAL A 287 -7.72 5.96 8.28
C VAL A 287 -7.89 6.47 9.71
N ALA A 288 -6.91 6.22 10.57
CA ALA A 288 -7.01 6.46 12.02
C ALA A 288 -7.52 7.87 12.39
N VAL A 289 -7.11 8.91 11.67
CA VAL A 289 -7.54 10.30 11.92
C VAL A 289 -9.02 10.56 11.60
N ALA A 290 -9.69 9.70 10.83
CA ALA A 290 -11.09 9.89 10.42
C ALA A 290 -12.07 10.01 11.61
N GLN A 291 -11.80 9.30 12.69
CA GLN A 291 -12.60 9.36 13.92
C GLN A 291 -12.37 10.61 14.78
N ASP A 292 -11.18 11.23 14.65
CA ASP A 292 -10.74 12.37 15.47
C ASP A 292 -11.07 13.73 14.82
N LEU A 293 -11.62 13.71 13.60
CA LEU A 293 -12.08 14.92 12.92
C LEU A 293 -13.33 15.52 13.58
N SER A 294 -13.57 16.80 13.33
CA SER A 294 -14.79 17.49 13.75
C SER A 294 -15.47 18.15 12.54
N PRO A 295 -16.61 17.57 12.08
CA PRO A 295 -17.23 16.32 12.52
C PRO A 295 -16.38 15.08 12.18
N SER A 296 -16.56 13.99 12.94
CA SER A 296 -15.93 12.70 12.63
C SER A 296 -16.45 12.12 11.30
N LEU A 297 -15.55 11.55 10.51
CA LEU A 297 -15.81 11.20 9.11
C LEU A 297 -16.55 9.88 8.95
N THR A 298 -17.70 9.92 8.28
CA THR A 298 -18.37 8.72 7.73
C THR A 298 -17.54 8.20 6.57
N THR A 299 -17.18 6.92 6.60
CA THR A 299 -16.25 6.34 5.64
C THR A 299 -16.46 4.83 5.46
N VAL A 300 -15.77 4.23 4.50
CA VAL A 300 -15.73 2.78 4.29
C VAL A 300 -14.41 2.24 4.84
N ARG A 301 -14.48 1.40 5.88
CA ARG A 301 -13.31 0.73 6.45
C ARG A 301 -12.84 -0.40 5.55
N LEU A 302 -11.54 -0.41 5.30
CA LEU A 302 -10.80 -1.55 4.77
C LEU A 302 -9.83 -2.06 5.85
N PRO A 303 -9.60 -3.38 5.95
CA PRO A 303 -8.67 -3.96 6.94
C PRO A 303 -7.23 -3.85 6.44
N MET A 304 -6.67 -2.63 6.41
CA MET A 304 -5.40 -2.32 5.74
C MET A 304 -4.21 -3.08 6.31
N VAL A 305 -4.13 -3.19 7.64
CA VAL A 305 -3.06 -3.96 8.31
C VAL A 305 -3.14 -5.44 7.91
N GLU A 306 -4.32 -6.04 8.00
CA GLU A 306 -4.57 -7.44 7.64
C GLU A 306 -4.34 -7.69 6.14
N MET A 307 -4.60 -6.69 5.29
CA MET A 307 -4.27 -6.76 3.86
C MET A 307 -2.77 -6.84 3.65
N GLY A 308 -1.98 -6.05 4.39
CA GLY A 308 -0.53 -6.09 4.37
C GLY A 308 0.02 -7.43 4.87
N GLU A 309 -0.49 -7.94 5.99
CA GLU A 309 -0.15 -9.26 6.53
C GLU A 309 -0.43 -10.36 5.51
N SER A 310 -1.65 -10.41 4.99
CA SER A 310 -2.09 -11.40 4.00
C SER A 310 -1.27 -11.35 2.71
N ALA A 311 -0.91 -10.17 2.23
CA ALA A 311 -0.14 -10.03 1.00
C ALA A 311 1.27 -10.62 1.15
N LEU A 312 1.97 -10.34 2.26
CA LEU A 312 3.28 -10.93 2.49
C LEU A 312 3.17 -12.44 2.74
N GLU A 313 2.19 -12.88 3.52
CA GLU A 313 1.95 -14.33 3.73
C GLU A 313 1.66 -15.06 2.40
N LEU A 314 0.88 -14.47 1.49
CA LEU A 314 0.65 -15.03 0.15
C LEU A 314 1.95 -15.09 -0.65
N ALA A 315 2.76 -14.02 -0.61
CA ALA A 315 4.05 -13.99 -1.29
C ALA A 315 5.03 -15.05 -0.76
N LEU A 316 4.98 -15.37 0.53
CA LEU A 316 5.86 -16.37 1.14
C LEU A 316 5.41 -17.82 0.90
N LYS A 317 4.16 -18.06 0.48
CA LYS A 317 3.66 -19.40 0.14
C LYS A 317 4.35 -19.97 -1.10
N GLU A 318 4.42 -21.29 -1.18
CA GLU A 318 4.88 -21.96 -2.40
C GLU A 318 4.01 -21.56 -3.60
N PRO A 319 4.62 -21.37 -4.80
CA PRO A 319 3.89 -21.02 -5.99
C PRO A 319 2.74 -21.99 -6.29
N ALA A 320 1.57 -21.47 -6.61
CA ALA A 320 0.42 -22.24 -7.04
C ALA A 320 0.32 -22.26 -8.57
N ALA A 321 -0.36 -23.27 -9.13
CA ALA A 321 -0.59 -23.38 -10.56
C ALA A 321 -1.43 -22.21 -11.13
N ARG A 322 -2.29 -21.61 -10.30
CA ARG A 322 -3.05 -20.40 -10.63
C ARG A 322 -2.88 -19.37 -9.51
N PRO A 323 -2.86 -18.07 -9.84
CA PRO A 323 -2.82 -17.01 -8.85
C PRO A 323 -3.97 -17.14 -7.84
N ARG A 324 -3.62 -17.04 -6.56
CA ARG A 324 -4.60 -17.00 -5.46
C ARG A 324 -5.20 -15.61 -5.38
N ARG A 325 -6.49 -15.53 -5.01
CA ARG A 325 -7.17 -14.27 -4.75
C ARG A 325 -7.84 -14.34 -3.38
N GLN A 326 -7.39 -13.49 -2.47
CA GLN A 326 -7.98 -13.33 -1.15
C GLN A 326 -8.75 -12.01 -1.12
N ARG A 327 -10.04 -12.06 -0.77
CA ARG A 327 -10.85 -10.85 -0.62
C ARG A 327 -10.60 -10.21 0.74
N ALA A 328 -10.47 -8.88 0.76
CA ALA A 328 -10.53 -8.07 1.97
C ALA A 328 -11.89 -7.39 2.05
N ALA A 329 -12.66 -7.71 3.09
CA ALA A 329 -14.00 -7.20 3.27
C ALA A 329 -13.99 -5.70 3.59
N HIS A 330 -15.09 -5.01 3.23
CA HIS A 330 -15.36 -3.63 3.58
C HIS A 330 -16.38 -3.54 4.72
N GLN A 331 -16.43 -2.40 5.39
CA GLN A 331 -17.46 -2.06 6.36
C GLN A 331 -17.77 -0.56 6.25
N LEU A 332 -19.04 -0.21 6.06
CA LEU A 332 -19.47 1.18 6.20
C LEU A 332 -19.42 1.60 7.69
N VAL A 333 -18.76 2.70 7.96
CA VAL A 333 -18.64 3.30 9.30
C VAL A 333 -19.31 4.66 9.30
N VAL A 334 -20.53 4.72 9.80
CA VAL A 334 -21.33 5.97 9.87
C VAL A 334 -20.90 6.78 11.08
N ARG A 335 -20.60 8.06 10.86
CA ARG A 335 -20.18 9.04 11.86
C ARG A 335 -20.91 10.38 11.66
N GLY A 336 -20.33 11.46 12.21
CA GLY A 336 -20.98 12.77 12.28
C GLY A 336 -20.92 13.62 11.00
N SER A 337 -20.24 13.21 9.94
CA SER A 337 -20.06 14.02 8.72
C SER A 337 -21.18 13.86 7.68
N THR A 338 -22.19 13.05 7.96
CA THR A 338 -23.35 12.84 7.07
C THR A 338 -24.67 12.94 7.86
N ALA A 339 -25.65 13.65 7.31
CA ALA A 339 -27.02 13.82 7.83
C ALA A 339 -27.99 13.93 6.66
N PRO A 340 -29.32 13.94 6.86
CA PRO A 340 -30.28 14.27 5.82
C PRO A 340 -29.99 15.64 5.17
N PRO A 341 -30.34 15.84 3.88
CA PRO A 341 -30.13 17.12 3.21
C PRO A 341 -30.91 18.24 3.91
N PRO A 342 -30.43 19.51 3.80
CA PRO A 342 -31.18 20.65 4.29
C PRO A 342 -32.57 20.71 3.65
N ALA A 343 -33.56 21.23 4.42
CA ALA A 343 -34.95 21.32 3.98
C ALA A 343 -35.15 22.32 2.82
#